data_bcab216ad26d1c1d3866019a8098aec5
#
_entry.id   bcab216ad26d1c1d3866019a8098aec5
#
_cell.length_a   1.000
_cell.length_b   1.000
_cell.length_c   1.000
_cell.angle_alpha   90.00
_cell.angle_beta   90.00
_cell.angle_gamma   90.00
#
_symmetry.space_group_name_H-M   'P 1'
#
loop_
_entity.id
_entity.type
_entity.pdbx_description
1 polymer ?
#
loop_
_entity_poly.entity_id
_entity_poly.type
_entity_poly.pdbx_seq_one_letter_code
_entity_poly.pdbx_strand_id
1 'polypeptide(L)'
;MSRSIKTVLLAVIALLAVLLLLRELHLLPSTQPPTTPTPDEAPAGPFTGLPLRFDGHYRTESGDVIRLMRYVPEGRVVVINGTREMEADLPKFLIRETKGDPAMGLHNVPVIVKGDSLLFTVHPEKGDIDFRGKPSSGSSLRFERYSHINGHREQMEYFFQPDSLPS
;
A
#
# COMPACT_ATOMS: atom_id res chain seq x y z
N MET A 1 -32.88 66.17 1.73
CA MET A 1 -31.80 65.18 1.63
C MET A 1 -30.70 65.74 0.76
N SER A 2 -29.52 65.97 1.31
CA SER A 2 -28.37 66.57 0.63
C SER A 2 -27.87 65.70 -0.56
N ARG A 3 -27.46 66.37 -1.65
CA ARG A 3 -26.89 65.68 -2.84
C ARG A 3 -25.81 64.67 -2.47
N SER A 4 -25.05 64.94 -1.42
CA SER A 4 -23.97 64.10 -0.91
C SER A 4 -24.46 62.70 -0.41
N ILE A 5 -25.64 62.68 0.26
CA ILE A 5 -26.20 61.41 0.81
C ILE A 5 -26.66 60.47 -0.32
N LYS A 6 -27.24 61.03 -1.40
CA LYS A 6 -27.67 60.24 -2.56
C LYS A 6 -26.49 59.61 -3.30
N THR A 7 -25.38 60.32 -3.41
CA THR A 7 -24.14 59.83 -4.08
C THR A 7 -23.53 58.67 -3.27
N VAL A 8 -23.47 58.83 -1.95
CA VAL A 8 -22.94 57.75 -1.08
C VAL A 8 -23.82 56.51 -1.12
N LEU A 9 -25.14 56.66 -1.09
CA LEU A 9 -26.08 55.58 -1.17
C LEU A 9 -25.95 54.79 -2.50
N LEU A 10 -25.81 55.49 -3.62
CA LEU A 10 -25.61 54.87 -4.93
C LEU A 10 -24.28 54.08 -5.01
N ALA A 11 -23.22 54.59 -4.42
CA ALA A 11 -21.94 53.93 -4.39
C ALA A 11 -21.98 52.61 -3.57
N VAL A 12 -22.67 52.64 -2.44
CA VAL A 12 -22.86 51.43 -1.59
C VAL A 12 -23.69 50.38 -2.31
N ILE A 13 -24.75 50.75 -3.00
CA ILE A 13 -25.59 49.83 -3.76
C ILE A 13 -24.78 49.20 -4.92
N ALA A 14 -24.00 49.98 -5.62
CA ALA A 14 -23.14 49.49 -6.70
C ALA A 14 -22.09 48.50 -6.19
N LEU A 15 -21.46 48.78 -5.03
CA LEU A 15 -20.50 47.86 -4.39
C LEU A 15 -21.11 46.56 -3.97
N LEU A 16 -22.31 46.58 -3.38
CA LEU A 16 -23.08 45.39 -3.00
C LEU A 16 -23.48 44.55 -4.22
N ALA A 17 -23.85 45.15 -5.31
CA ALA A 17 -24.19 44.45 -6.55
C ALA A 17 -22.98 43.75 -7.15
N VAL A 18 -21.79 44.39 -7.11
CA VAL A 18 -20.52 43.75 -7.55
C VAL A 18 -20.13 42.59 -6.66
N LEU A 19 -20.27 42.72 -5.34
CA LEU A 19 -19.99 41.66 -4.40
C LEU A 19 -20.95 40.43 -4.59
N LEU A 20 -22.22 40.67 -4.87
CA LEU A 20 -23.18 39.62 -5.19
C LEU A 20 -22.83 38.91 -6.51
N LEU A 21 -22.45 39.66 -7.55
CA LEU A 21 -22.01 39.10 -8.83
C LEU A 21 -20.73 38.26 -8.69
N LEU A 22 -19.78 38.69 -7.88
CA LEU A 22 -18.55 37.93 -7.61
C LEU A 22 -18.85 36.63 -6.83
N ARG A 23 -19.86 36.65 -5.98
CA ARG A 23 -20.30 35.46 -5.25
C ARG A 23 -20.94 34.41 -6.17
N GLU A 24 -21.71 34.83 -7.15
CA GLU A 24 -22.30 33.94 -8.17
C GLU A 24 -21.23 33.33 -9.08
N LEU A 25 -20.16 34.08 -9.42
CA LEU A 25 -19.04 33.55 -10.20
C LEU A 25 -18.21 32.49 -9.43
N HIS A 26 -18.18 32.56 -8.09
CA HIS A 26 -17.51 31.54 -7.25
C HIS A 26 -18.38 30.31 -7.00
N LEU A 27 -19.67 30.36 -7.31
CA LEU A 27 -20.62 29.26 -7.16
C LEU A 27 -20.86 28.46 -8.45
N LEU A 28 -20.20 28.84 -9.55
CA LEU A 28 -20.19 28.01 -10.74
C LEU A 28 -19.44 26.72 -10.41
N PRO A 29 -20.13 25.54 -10.38
CA PRO A 29 -19.44 24.28 -10.28
C PRO A 29 -18.43 24.21 -11.44
N SER A 30 -17.16 24.02 -11.13
CA SER A 30 -16.15 23.67 -12.13
C SER A 30 -16.67 22.41 -12.83
N THR A 31 -17.23 22.56 -14.00
CA THR A 31 -17.45 21.48 -14.94
C THR A 31 -16.07 21.05 -15.46
N GLN A 32 -15.30 20.40 -14.58
CA GLN A 32 -14.24 19.53 -15.07
C GLN A 32 -14.96 18.46 -15.90
N PRO A 33 -14.60 18.31 -17.17
CA PRO A 33 -15.08 17.14 -17.91
C PRO A 33 -14.74 15.90 -17.10
N PRO A 34 -15.64 14.89 -17.03
CA PRO A 34 -15.33 13.65 -16.34
C PRO A 34 -14.01 13.15 -16.95
N THR A 35 -12.94 13.23 -16.16
CA THR A 35 -11.68 12.56 -16.50
C THR A 35 -12.01 11.08 -16.53
N THR A 36 -12.19 10.55 -17.72
CA THR A 36 -12.23 9.12 -17.95
C THR A 36 -10.94 8.59 -17.30
N PRO A 37 -11.00 7.71 -16.30
CA PRO A 37 -9.79 7.18 -15.70
C PRO A 37 -8.98 6.53 -16.83
N THR A 38 -7.75 7.00 -16.99
CA THR A 38 -6.78 6.35 -17.87
C THR A 38 -6.69 4.90 -17.41
N PRO A 39 -6.70 3.90 -18.31
CA PRO A 39 -6.73 2.48 -17.94
C PRO A 39 -5.59 2.00 -17.04
N ASP A 40 -4.59 2.83 -16.80
CA ASP A 40 -3.40 2.53 -16.00
C ASP A 40 -3.42 3.08 -14.56
N GLU A 41 -4.45 3.80 -14.14
CA GLU A 41 -4.57 4.23 -12.76
C GLU A 41 -5.27 3.15 -11.94
N ALA A 42 -4.50 2.11 -11.57
CA ALA A 42 -4.93 1.15 -10.58
C ALA A 42 -5.37 1.92 -9.32
N PRO A 43 -6.53 1.59 -8.70
CA PRO A 43 -7.03 2.30 -7.54
C PRO A 43 -5.93 2.39 -6.48
N ALA A 44 -5.71 3.59 -5.94
CA ALA A 44 -4.70 3.86 -4.93
C ALA A 44 -4.89 2.88 -3.76
N GLY A 45 -4.07 1.84 -3.74
CA GLY A 45 -4.12 0.78 -2.73
C GLY A 45 -3.36 1.20 -1.46
N PRO A 46 -3.43 0.40 -0.40
CA PRO A 46 -2.78 0.70 0.88
C PRO A 46 -1.25 0.85 0.77
N PHE A 47 -0.64 0.39 -0.32
CA PHE A 47 0.80 0.49 -0.58
C PHE A 47 1.20 1.68 -1.44
N THR A 48 0.29 2.61 -1.73
CA THR A 48 0.57 3.79 -2.55
C THR A 48 1.74 4.60 -1.99
N GLY A 49 2.70 4.93 -2.86
CA GLY A 49 3.90 5.69 -2.47
C GLY A 49 5.04 4.86 -1.88
N LEU A 50 4.83 3.56 -1.62
CA LEU A 50 5.90 2.66 -1.23
C LEU A 50 6.57 2.04 -2.46
N PRO A 51 7.91 1.90 -2.47
CA PRO A 51 8.63 1.27 -3.57
C PRO A 51 8.50 -0.26 -3.50
N LEU A 52 7.26 -0.78 -3.61
CA LEU A 52 6.96 -2.20 -3.66
C LEU A 52 6.73 -2.67 -5.08
N ARG A 53 7.15 -3.88 -5.38
CA ARG A 53 6.89 -4.56 -6.65
C ARG A 53 5.89 -5.70 -6.45
N PHE A 54 5.01 -5.88 -7.44
CA PHE A 54 3.93 -6.88 -7.43
C PHE A 54 4.07 -7.92 -8.55
N ASP A 55 5.06 -7.73 -9.42
CA ASP A 55 5.38 -8.56 -10.59
C ASP A 55 6.36 -9.69 -10.27
N GLY A 56 6.37 -10.14 -8.99
CA GLY A 56 7.25 -11.19 -8.51
C GLY A 56 7.10 -11.40 -7.01
N HIS A 57 8.15 -11.88 -6.39
CA HIS A 57 8.20 -12.13 -4.95
C HIS A 57 9.53 -11.70 -4.34
N TYR A 58 9.55 -11.53 -3.05
CA TYR A 58 10.76 -11.23 -2.28
C TYR A 58 11.24 -12.50 -1.57
N ARG A 59 12.53 -12.75 -1.64
CA ARG A 59 13.19 -13.95 -1.14
C ARG A 59 14.27 -13.61 -0.12
N THR A 60 14.34 -14.41 0.94
CA THR A 60 15.50 -14.49 1.84
C THR A 60 15.79 -15.94 2.20
N GLU A 61 16.99 -16.19 2.69
CA GLU A 61 17.38 -17.52 3.20
C GLU A 61 18.15 -17.41 4.51
N SER A 62 18.04 -18.42 5.35
CA SER A 62 18.81 -18.59 6.58
C SER A 62 19.06 -20.07 6.80
N GLY A 63 20.32 -20.49 6.59
CA GLY A 63 20.66 -21.92 6.53
C GLY A 63 19.92 -22.62 5.38
N ASP A 64 19.21 -23.68 5.70
CA ASP A 64 18.41 -24.45 4.72
C ASP A 64 16.99 -23.93 4.55
N VAL A 65 16.61 -22.90 5.31
CA VAL A 65 15.25 -22.34 5.26
C VAL A 65 15.19 -21.22 4.25
N ILE A 66 14.33 -21.38 3.25
CA ILE A 66 13.98 -20.34 2.29
C ILE A 66 12.65 -19.74 2.72
N ARG A 67 12.56 -18.40 2.68
CA ARG A 67 11.33 -17.66 2.96
C ARG A 67 11.02 -16.78 1.78
N LEU A 68 9.80 -16.90 1.29
CA LEU A 68 9.27 -16.10 0.20
C LEU A 68 8.10 -15.27 0.68
N MET A 69 7.96 -14.06 0.16
CA MET A 69 6.77 -13.24 0.34
C MET A 69 6.39 -12.51 -0.94
N ARG A 70 5.09 -12.48 -1.23
CA ARG A 70 4.51 -11.70 -2.32
C ARG A 70 3.48 -10.74 -1.76
N TYR A 71 3.62 -9.47 -2.09
CA TYR A 71 2.58 -8.48 -1.83
C TYR A 71 1.52 -8.52 -2.91
N VAL A 72 0.28 -8.35 -2.50
CA VAL A 72 -0.86 -8.16 -3.41
C VAL A 72 -1.44 -6.77 -3.22
N PRO A 73 -1.81 -6.07 -4.30
CA PRO A 73 -2.21 -4.66 -4.26
C PRO A 73 -3.33 -4.33 -3.25
N GLU A 74 -4.14 -5.31 -2.88
CA GLU A 74 -5.27 -5.17 -1.95
C GLU A 74 -4.85 -5.07 -0.48
N GLY A 75 -3.56 -4.92 -0.19
CA GLY A 75 -3.07 -4.74 1.17
C GLY A 75 -2.81 -6.03 1.93
N ARG A 76 -2.47 -7.07 1.23
CA ARG A 76 -2.14 -8.37 1.83
C ARG A 76 -0.73 -8.82 1.43
N VAL A 77 -0.20 -9.75 2.19
CA VAL A 77 1.04 -10.45 1.88
C VAL A 77 0.81 -11.96 1.98
N VAL A 78 1.27 -12.68 0.97
CA VAL A 78 1.36 -14.17 1.00
C VAL A 78 2.79 -14.52 1.37
N VAL A 79 2.95 -15.32 2.41
CA VAL A 79 4.25 -15.75 2.94
C VAL A 79 4.30 -17.26 2.96
N ILE A 80 5.41 -17.84 2.52
CA ILE A 80 5.67 -19.28 2.63
C ILE A 80 7.12 -19.50 3.08
N ASN A 81 7.31 -20.55 3.88
CA ASN A 81 8.62 -21.03 4.25
C ASN A 81 8.78 -22.47 3.73
N GLY A 82 9.99 -22.82 3.34
CA GLY A 82 10.33 -24.17 2.91
C GLY A 82 11.80 -24.44 3.01
N THR A 83 12.20 -25.64 2.63
CA THR A 83 13.61 -26.03 2.52
C THR A 83 14.15 -25.72 1.12
N ARG A 84 15.45 -25.74 0.98
CA ARG A 84 16.14 -25.54 -0.31
C ARG A 84 15.68 -26.57 -1.37
N GLU A 85 15.34 -27.79 -0.95
CA GLU A 85 14.83 -28.82 -1.86
C GLU A 85 13.47 -28.46 -2.47
N MET A 86 12.66 -27.65 -1.76
CA MET A 86 11.35 -27.20 -2.19
C MET A 86 11.41 -25.88 -2.99
N GLU A 87 12.55 -25.25 -3.11
CA GLU A 87 12.71 -23.87 -3.62
C GLU A 87 12.00 -23.64 -4.96
N ALA A 88 12.10 -24.58 -5.89
CA ALA A 88 11.47 -24.47 -7.22
C ALA A 88 9.93 -24.52 -7.19
N ASP A 89 9.35 -25.07 -6.14
CA ASP A 89 7.89 -25.22 -6.00
C ASP A 89 7.25 -24.13 -5.14
N LEU A 90 8.00 -23.50 -4.22
CA LEU A 90 7.48 -22.51 -3.30
C LEU A 90 6.78 -21.32 -4.01
N PRO A 91 7.28 -20.75 -5.12
CA PRO A 91 6.62 -19.63 -5.80
C PRO A 91 5.21 -19.96 -6.31
N LYS A 92 4.91 -21.21 -6.61
CA LYS A 92 3.59 -21.67 -7.09
C LYS A 92 2.47 -21.43 -6.08
N PHE A 93 2.80 -21.33 -4.79
CA PHE A 93 1.86 -21.06 -3.72
C PHE A 93 1.63 -19.54 -3.49
N LEU A 94 2.45 -18.70 -4.06
CA LEU A 94 2.40 -17.24 -3.87
C LEU A 94 1.45 -16.57 -4.88
N ILE A 95 0.23 -17.07 -5.01
CA ILE A 95 -0.79 -16.47 -5.85
C ILE A 95 -1.81 -15.70 -5.00
N ARG A 96 -2.51 -14.76 -5.60
CA ARG A 96 -3.48 -13.86 -4.94
C ARG A 96 -4.59 -14.61 -4.23
N GLU A 97 -5.07 -15.68 -4.83
CA GLU A 97 -6.19 -16.50 -4.37
C GLU A 97 -5.79 -17.53 -3.30
N THR A 98 -4.49 -17.63 -3.00
CA THR A 98 -4.00 -18.58 -2.02
C THR A 98 -4.67 -18.38 -0.67
N LYS A 99 -5.27 -19.43 -0.15
CA LYS A 99 -5.69 -19.51 1.26
C LYS A 99 -4.49 -19.90 2.11
N GLY A 100 -4.40 -19.34 3.32
CA GLY A 100 -3.36 -19.77 4.25
C GLY A 100 -3.50 -21.24 4.64
N ASP A 101 -2.36 -21.91 4.83
CA ASP A 101 -2.24 -23.24 5.43
C ASP A 101 -1.10 -23.20 6.45
N PRO A 102 -1.40 -22.95 7.74
CA PRO A 102 -0.40 -22.84 8.79
C PRO A 102 0.47 -24.09 8.96
N ALA A 103 -0.09 -25.28 8.68
CA ALA A 103 0.66 -26.54 8.76
C ALA A 103 1.77 -26.62 7.69
N MET A 104 1.56 -26.01 6.54
CA MET A 104 2.55 -25.88 5.47
C MET A 104 3.47 -24.65 5.63
N GLY A 105 3.27 -23.82 6.67
CA GLY A 105 3.97 -22.53 6.80
C GLY A 105 3.54 -21.50 5.76
N LEU A 106 2.36 -21.67 5.18
CA LEU A 106 1.77 -20.80 4.17
C LEU A 106 0.74 -19.87 4.83
N HIS A 107 0.93 -18.58 4.70
CA HIS A 107 0.07 -17.56 5.30
C HIS A 107 -0.32 -16.52 4.26
N ASN A 108 -1.59 -16.09 4.30
CA ASN A 108 -2.09 -14.94 3.53
C ASN A 108 -2.75 -13.98 4.52
N VAL A 109 -2.05 -12.90 4.88
CA VAL A 109 -2.44 -12.01 5.98
C VAL A 109 -2.52 -10.55 5.52
N PRO A 110 -3.35 -9.72 6.18
CA PRO A 110 -3.38 -8.29 5.92
C PRO A 110 -2.07 -7.61 6.36
N VAL A 111 -1.70 -6.55 5.65
CA VAL A 111 -0.57 -5.69 5.97
C VAL A 111 -1.08 -4.34 6.46
N ILE A 112 -0.56 -3.90 7.59
CA ILE A 112 -0.79 -2.56 8.12
C ILE A 112 0.36 -1.68 7.66
N VAL A 113 0.03 -0.60 6.93
CA VAL A 113 1.00 0.41 6.51
C VAL A 113 0.99 1.57 7.50
N LYS A 114 2.17 1.94 8.04
CA LYS A 114 2.36 3.10 8.91
C LYS A 114 3.54 3.92 8.40
N GLY A 115 3.26 5.01 7.68
CA GLY A 115 4.29 5.78 6.99
C GLY A 115 4.99 4.92 5.93
N ASP A 116 6.29 4.71 6.07
CA ASP A 116 7.10 3.83 5.21
C ASP A 116 7.19 2.38 5.72
N SER A 117 6.52 2.08 6.82
CA SER A 117 6.64 0.79 7.50
C SER A 117 5.50 -0.15 7.18
N LEU A 118 5.85 -1.41 6.99
CA LEU A 118 4.97 -2.55 6.75
C LEU A 118 4.94 -3.42 8.00
N LEU A 119 3.75 -3.70 8.53
CA LEU A 119 3.56 -4.54 9.71
C LEU A 119 2.55 -5.64 9.38
N PHE A 120 2.88 -6.85 9.73
CA PHE A 120 1.94 -7.98 9.65
C PHE A 120 2.32 -9.08 10.64
N THR A 121 1.35 -9.90 10.99
CA THR A 121 1.51 -11.06 11.87
C THR A 121 1.07 -12.30 11.13
N VAL A 122 1.88 -13.35 11.16
CA VAL A 122 1.50 -14.70 10.73
C VAL A 122 1.19 -15.56 11.94
N HIS A 123 0.29 -16.52 11.77
CA HIS A 123 -0.27 -17.36 12.84
C HIS A 123 0.05 -18.84 12.61
N PRO A 124 1.31 -19.29 12.78
CA PRO A 124 1.63 -20.71 12.81
C PRO A 124 0.93 -21.40 13.99
N GLU A 125 0.80 -22.73 13.91
CA GLU A 125 0.15 -23.53 14.97
C GLU A 125 0.77 -23.35 16.37
N LYS A 126 2.07 -23.04 16.44
CA LYS A 126 2.82 -22.92 17.69
C LYS A 126 2.81 -21.53 18.30
N GLY A 127 2.21 -20.55 17.66
CA GLY A 127 2.14 -19.17 18.15
C GLY A 127 2.51 -18.13 17.09
N ASP A 128 2.28 -16.87 17.40
CA ASP A 128 2.37 -15.76 16.48
C ASP A 128 3.81 -15.36 16.16
N ILE A 129 3.99 -14.83 14.95
CA ILE A 129 5.24 -14.24 14.51
C ILE A 129 4.94 -12.87 13.87
N ASP A 130 5.50 -11.84 14.47
CA ASP A 130 5.37 -10.48 13.99
C ASP A 130 6.50 -10.12 13.01
N PHE A 131 6.12 -9.40 11.98
CA PHE A 131 7.04 -8.79 11.03
C PHE A 131 6.86 -7.27 11.04
N ARG A 132 7.95 -6.56 11.23
CA ARG A 132 8.01 -5.10 11.14
C ARG A 132 9.18 -4.71 10.26
N GLY A 133 8.92 -4.00 9.19
CA GLY A 133 9.98 -3.61 8.28
C GLY A 133 9.56 -2.53 7.31
N LYS A 134 10.42 -2.30 6.34
CA LYS A 134 10.17 -1.32 5.29
C LYS A 134 10.89 -1.69 3.99
N PRO A 135 10.40 -1.22 2.86
CA PRO A 135 11.16 -1.26 1.62
C PRO A 135 12.43 -0.41 1.76
N SER A 136 13.58 -0.98 1.42
CA SER A 136 14.82 -0.22 1.25
C SER A 136 14.92 0.34 -0.16
N SER A 137 14.34 -0.39 -1.12
CA SER A 137 14.19 -0.02 -2.53
C SER A 137 13.12 -0.89 -3.17
N GLY A 138 12.80 -0.70 -4.46
CA GLY A 138 11.91 -1.63 -5.19
C GLY A 138 12.45 -3.06 -5.27
N SER A 139 13.73 -3.26 -5.02
CA SER A 139 14.41 -4.57 -5.11
C SER A 139 14.74 -5.20 -3.77
N SER A 140 14.57 -4.51 -2.65
CA SER A 140 14.86 -5.09 -1.33
C SER A 140 13.94 -4.57 -0.22
N LEU A 141 13.70 -5.45 0.76
CA LEU A 141 12.93 -5.18 1.98
C LEU A 141 13.77 -5.56 3.18
N ARG A 142 13.73 -4.75 4.23
CA ARG A 142 14.37 -5.07 5.51
C ARG A 142 13.32 -5.23 6.59
N PHE A 143 13.34 -6.38 7.29
CA PHE A 143 12.39 -6.74 8.33
C PHE A 143 13.09 -7.15 9.63
N GLU A 144 12.50 -6.74 10.74
CA GLU A 144 12.64 -7.42 12.02
C GLU A 144 11.51 -8.45 12.13
N ARG A 145 11.87 -9.69 12.41
CA ARG A 145 10.98 -10.80 12.71
C ARG A 145 11.04 -11.06 14.21
N TYR A 146 9.90 -11.10 14.87
CA TYR A 146 9.80 -11.47 16.29
C TYR A 146 8.88 -12.67 16.46
N SER A 147 9.39 -13.73 17.08
CA SER A 147 8.63 -14.95 17.37
C SER A 147 8.14 -14.93 18.82
N HIS A 148 6.82 -14.95 19.01
CA HIS A 148 6.21 -15.10 20.32
C HIS A 148 6.36 -16.52 20.90
N ILE A 149 6.76 -17.50 20.09
CA ILE A 149 6.95 -18.91 20.50
C ILE A 149 8.14 -19.04 21.45
N ASN A 150 9.23 -18.31 21.20
CA ASN A 150 10.48 -18.43 21.94
C ASN A 150 11.17 -17.08 22.21
N GLY A 151 10.53 -15.97 21.91
CA GLY A 151 11.07 -14.61 22.08
C GLY A 151 12.21 -14.24 21.12
N HIS A 152 12.49 -15.08 20.11
CA HIS A 152 13.59 -14.85 19.18
C HIS A 152 13.31 -13.64 18.26
N ARG A 153 14.33 -12.79 18.11
CA ARG A 153 14.35 -11.65 17.18
C ARG A 153 15.41 -11.88 16.12
N GLU A 154 15.07 -11.61 14.87
CA GLU A 154 15.95 -11.78 13.72
C GLU A 154 15.78 -10.60 12.77
N GLN A 155 16.89 -10.01 12.31
CA GLN A 155 16.88 -9.03 11.22
C GLN A 155 17.08 -9.77 9.91
N MET A 156 16.22 -9.48 8.94
CA MET A 156 16.18 -10.18 7.67
C MET A 156 16.13 -9.19 6.53
N GLU A 157 16.86 -9.47 5.48
CA GLU A 157 16.77 -8.74 4.23
C GLU A 157 16.25 -9.66 3.14
N TYR A 158 15.23 -9.20 2.43
CA TYR A 158 14.59 -9.91 1.34
C TYR A 158 14.93 -9.20 0.03
N PHE A 159 15.22 -9.98 -1.01
CA PHE A 159 15.57 -9.49 -2.33
C PHE A 159 14.49 -9.88 -3.33
N PHE A 160 14.12 -8.93 -4.18
CA PHE A 160 13.08 -9.13 -5.19
C PHE A 160 13.55 -10.08 -6.29
N GLN A 161 12.69 -11.01 -6.64
CA GLN A 161 12.81 -11.90 -7.77
C GLN A 161 11.55 -11.72 -8.65
N PRO A 162 11.71 -11.31 -9.92
CA PRO A 162 10.58 -11.21 -10.84
C PRO A 162 10.05 -12.59 -11.16
N ASP A 163 8.75 -12.69 -11.44
CA ASP A 163 8.20 -13.91 -12.00
C ASP A 163 8.85 -14.19 -13.35
N SER A 164 9.17 -15.45 -13.62
CA SER A 164 9.61 -15.85 -14.94
C SER A 164 8.49 -15.54 -15.92
N LEU A 165 8.78 -14.77 -16.96
CA LEU A 165 7.83 -14.60 -18.06
C LEU A 165 7.51 -16.00 -18.60
N PRO A 166 6.23 -16.32 -18.88
CA PRO A 166 5.90 -17.55 -19.57
C PRO A 166 6.66 -17.57 -20.90
N SER A 167 7.49 -18.57 -21.07
CA SER A 167 8.24 -18.86 -22.31
C SER A 167 7.30 -19.29 -23.43
#